data_6f4e1592ac23871bc559b22756c6d584
#
_entry.id   6f4e1592ac23871bc559b22756c6d584
#
_cell.length_a   1.000
_cell.length_b   1.000
_cell.length_c   1.000
_cell.angle_alpha   90.00
_cell.angle_beta   90.00
_cell.angle_gamma   90.00
#
_symmetry.space_group_name_H-M   'P 1'
#
loop_
_entity.id
_entity.type
_entity.pdbx_description
1 polymer ?
#
loop_
_entity_poly.entity_id
_entity_poly.type
_entity_poly.pdbx_seq_one_letter_code
_entity_poly.pdbx_strand_id
1 'polypeptide(L)'
;MRPEIEAGKLPPQAPEFEQAILGACLVESECVDLVMGILRPRSFFVAAHEAVFSAIEALYEASSPIDLLTVTQELQRMRKLDMAGGPFFVSQLTNKVASSANVEYHARIVQQCWAKRELIRIGARVTDRGYDASEDIFELIDGADNALQQLTDVLGSRSAVTMTQVAEEFMESLERDPKPRHSTGLQALDKQLGGGWTNGELAILAGRPGMGKTSAALSMVYSSAKAGHATGLFSMEIGQERTNLRMVSIGTGIPMAVLSRGKGMSADDLKAVHEHHGVYTKLPVVCNFSSALTLSEIRSEARRMKRAHKVTAILIDQLGWILPPHGVRDPVGAITRGLKRIASDLDIPVVVLHQLSRAT
;
A
#
# COMPACT_ATOMS: atom_id res chain seq x y z
N MET A 1 -15.06 -11.92 -20.23
CA MET A 1 -14.66 -13.26 -20.63
C MET A 1 -14.54 -14.10 -19.37
N ARG A 2 -15.27 -15.21 -19.22
CA ARG A 2 -15.15 -16.08 -18.05
C ARG A 2 -13.83 -16.84 -18.18
N PRO A 3 -13.00 -16.99 -17.12
CA PRO A 3 -11.77 -17.77 -17.21
C PRO A 3 -12.13 -19.19 -17.60
N GLU A 4 -11.44 -19.74 -18.60
CA GLU A 4 -11.54 -21.15 -18.96
C GLU A 4 -11.11 -21.97 -17.74
N ILE A 5 -12.02 -22.82 -17.28
CA ILE A 5 -11.85 -23.69 -16.14
C ILE A 5 -10.89 -24.78 -16.59
N GLU A 6 -9.74 -24.96 -15.91
CA GLU A 6 -8.98 -26.20 -16.02
C GLU A 6 -9.95 -27.39 -15.90
N ALA A 7 -9.99 -28.25 -16.89
CA ALA A 7 -10.95 -29.33 -16.98
C ALA A 7 -11.01 -30.13 -15.66
N GLY A 8 -12.12 -30.01 -14.94
CA GLY A 8 -12.41 -30.77 -13.73
C GLY A 8 -12.48 -30.02 -12.41
N LYS A 9 -12.13 -28.71 -12.33
CA LYS A 9 -12.23 -27.94 -11.08
C LYS A 9 -13.40 -26.95 -11.15
N LEU A 10 -14.36 -27.08 -10.23
CA LEU A 10 -15.42 -26.08 -10.07
C LEU A 10 -14.85 -24.82 -9.44
N PRO A 11 -15.21 -23.61 -9.95
CA PRO A 11 -14.80 -22.37 -9.34
C PRO A 11 -15.34 -22.26 -7.91
N PRO A 12 -14.62 -21.63 -6.98
CA PRO A 12 -15.09 -21.40 -5.62
C PRO A 12 -16.44 -20.64 -5.62
N GLN A 13 -17.47 -21.26 -5.05
CA GLN A 13 -18.85 -20.78 -5.07
C GLN A 13 -19.59 -21.20 -3.80
N ALA A 14 -20.63 -20.45 -3.44
CA ALA A 14 -21.46 -20.72 -2.28
C ALA A 14 -22.93 -20.27 -2.51
N PRO A 15 -23.65 -20.84 -3.51
CA PRO A 15 -24.97 -20.36 -3.92
C PRO A 15 -26.02 -20.37 -2.82
N GLU A 16 -25.96 -21.33 -1.90
CA GLU A 16 -26.89 -21.41 -0.76
C GLU A 16 -26.72 -20.23 0.20
N PHE A 17 -25.47 -19.84 0.47
CA PHE A 17 -25.19 -18.65 1.29
C PHE A 17 -25.57 -17.37 0.57
N GLU A 18 -25.41 -17.29 -0.75
CA GLU A 18 -25.86 -16.15 -1.56
C GLU A 18 -27.37 -15.97 -1.43
N GLN A 19 -28.15 -17.05 -1.56
CA GLN A 19 -29.62 -17.01 -1.41
C GLN A 19 -30.05 -16.60 0.01
N ALA A 20 -29.37 -17.13 1.02
CA ALA A 20 -29.66 -16.80 2.41
C ALA A 20 -29.43 -15.31 2.72
N ILE A 21 -28.34 -14.73 2.16
CA ILE A 21 -28.01 -13.30 2.30
C ILE A 21 -29.09 -12.44 1.61
N LEU A 22 -29.42 -12.75 0.36
CA LEU A 22 -30.42 -12.00 -0.39
C LEU A 22 -31.78 -12.05 0.29
N GLY A 23 -32.17 -13.24 0.76
CA GLY A 23 -33.42 -13.40 1.52
C GLY A 23 -33.41 -12.57 2.80
N ALA A 24 -32.32 -12.58 3.56
CA ALA A 24 -32.19 -11.76 4.77
C ALA A 24 -32.32 -10.26 4.48
N CYS A 25 -31.69 -9.76 3.41
CA CYS A 25 -31.80 -8.35 2.99
C CYS A 25 -33.22 -7.96 2.57
N LEU A 26 -34.03 -8.89 2.04
CA LEU A 26 -35.40 -8.64 1.65
C LEU A 26 -36.39 -8.64 2.84
N VAL A 27 -36.00 -9.23 3.96
CA VAL A 27 -36.89 -9.38 5.15
C VAL A 27 -36.50 -8.39 6.25
N GLU A 28 -35.21 -8.13 6.45
CA GLU A 28 -34.69 -7.31 7.55
C GLU A 28 -33.74 -6.23 7.01
N SER A 29 -34.11 -4.96 7.16
CA SER A 29 -33.35 -3.81 6.68
C SER A 29 -32.00 -3.66 7.38
N GLU A 30 -31.86 -4.07 8.64
CA GLU A 30 -30.60 -4.02 9.39
C GLU A 30 -29.52 -4.93 8.78
N CYS A 31 -29.92 -6.01 8.11
CA CYS A 31 -28.99 -6.90 7.41
C CYS A 31 -28.34 -6.22 6.20
N VAL A 32 -29.02 -5.27 5.57
CA VAL A 32 -28.52 -4.59 4.37
C VAL A 32 -27.26 -3.81 4.67
N ASP A 33 -27.22 -3.04 5.76
CA ASP A 33 -26.06 -2.24 6.16
C ASP A 33 -24.81 -3.13 6.37
N LEU A 34 -24.98 -4.25 7.08
CA LEU A 34 -23.91 -5.22 7.33
C LEU A 34 -23.38 -5.83 6.02
N VAL A 35 -24.30 -6.24 5.12
CA VAL A 35 -23.95 -6.90 3.87
C VAL A 35 -23.30 -5.91 2.90
N MET A 36 -23.78 -4.67 2.81
CA MET A 36 -23.20 -3.61 2.00
C MET A 36 -21.78 -3.24 2.44
N GLY A 37 -21.44 -3.40 3.71
CA GLY A 37 -20.07 -3.25 4.22
C GLY A 37 -19.11 -4.31 3.72
N ILE A 38 -19.59 -5.49 3.33
CA ILE A 38 -18.77 -6.67 3.01
C ILE A 38 -18.79 -7.02 1.52
N LEU A 39 -19.97 -7.02 0.90
CA LEU A 39 -20.21 -7.51 -0.45
C LEU A 39 -20.48 -6.39 -1.47
N ARG A 40 -20.25 -6.73 -2.73
CA ARG A 40 -20.63 -5.96 -3.91
C ARG A 40 -21.32 -6.89 -4.90
N PRO A 41 -22.10 -6.42 -5.88
CA PRO A 41 -22.79 -7.27 -6.85
C PRO A 41 -21.85 -8.32 -7.48
N ARG A 42 -20.67 -7.94 -7.87
CA ARG A 42 -19.62 -8.83 -8.43
C ARG A 42 -19.15 -9.93 -7.47
N SER A 43 -19.48 -9.86 -6.20
CA SER A 43 -19.13 -10.90 -5.21
C SER A 43 -19.94 -12.16 -5.40
N PHE A 44 -21.11 -12.07 -6.00
CA PHE A 44 -21.99 -13.18 -6.25
C PHE A 44 -21.54 -14.03 -7.44
N PHE A 45 -21.71 -15.33 -7.34
CA PHE A 45 -21.35 -16.28 -8.41
C PHE A 45 -22.49 -16.48 -9.39
N VAL A 46 -23.72 -16.57 -8.89
CA VAL A 46 -24.91 -16.78 -9.68
C VAL A 46 -25.37 -15.46 -10.27
N ALA A 47 -25.50 -15.37 -11.59
CA ALA A 47 -25.89 -14.14 -12.28
C ALA A 47 -27.25 -13.59 -11.83
N ALA A 48 -28.20 -14.48 -11.49
CA ALA A 48 -29.49 -14.08 -10.92
C ALA A 48 -29.32 -13.40 -9.55
N HIS A 49 -28.44 -13.92 -8.70
CA HIS A 49 -28.15 -13.34 -7.39
C HIS A 49 -27.43 -12.00 -7.51
N GLU A 50 -26.48 -11.88 -8.44
CA GLU A 50 -25.81 -10.62 -8.77
C GLU A 50 -26.80 -9.55 -9.21
N ALA A 51 -27.78 -9.93 -10.06
CA ALA A 51 -28.81 -9.01 -10.52
C ALA A 51 -29.70 -8.52 -9.37
N VAL A 52 -30.15 -9.42 -8.49
CA VAL A 52 -30.97 -9.07 -7.29
C VAL A 52 -30.18 -8.15 -6.38
N PHE A 53 -28.90 -8.48 -6.09
CA PHE A 53 -28.07 -7.64 -5.23
C PHE A 53 -27.76 -6.28 -5.85
N SER A 54 -27.63 -6.19 -7.19
CA SER A 54 -27.50 -4.89 -7.88
C SER A 54 -28.72 -4.00 -7.69
N ALA A 55 -29.93 -4.56 -7.63
CA ALA A 55 -31.13 -3.80 -7.36
C ALA A 55 -31.21 -3.37 -5.89
N ILE A 56 -30.81 -4.22 -4.96
CA ILE A 56 -30.68 -3.89 -3.54
C ILE A 56 -29.68 -2.74 -3.33
N GLU A 57 -28.49 -2.81 -3.97
CA GLU A 57 -27.47 -1.75 -3.90
C GLU A 57 -28.01 -0.41 -4.43
N ALA A 58 -28.70 -0.41 -5.57
CA ALA A 58 -29.28 0.80 -6.16
C ALA A 58 -30.35 1.44 -5.26
N LEU A 59 -31.21 0.64 -4.62
CA LEU A 59 -32.20 1.12 -3.66
C LEU A 59 -31.54 1.66 -2.39
N TYR A 60 -30.51 0.99 -1.91
CA TYR A 60 -29.72 1.42 -0.76
C TYR A 60 -29.06 2.77 -0.99
N GLU A 61 -28.40 2.96 -2.13
CA GLU A 61 -27.79 4.24 -2.52
C GLU A 61 -28.82 5.37 -2.66
N ALA A 62 -30.04 5.03 -3.12
CA ALA A 62 -31.16 5.96 -3.20
C ALA A 62 -31.87 6.20 -1.87
N SER A 63 -31.42 5.57 -0.76
CA SER A 63 -32.08 5.60 0.56
C SER A 63 -33.58 5.22 0.47
N SER A 64 -33.93 4.31 -0.43
CA SER A 64 -35.28 3.82 -0.65
C SER A 64 -35.53 2.54 0.15
N PRO A 65 -36.78 2.27 0.55
CA PRO A 65 -37.12 1.03 1.24
C PRO A 65 -36.70 -0.20 0.41
N ILE A 66 -36.19 -1.22 1.10
CA ILE A 66 -35.73 -2.47 0.48
C ILE A 66 -36.63 -3.60 0.96
N ASP A 67 -37.49 -4.07 0.09
CA ASP A 67 -38.38 -5.20 0.28
C ASP A 67 -38.63 -5.94 -1.05
N LEU A 68 -39.40 -7.01 -0.98
CA LEU A 68 -39.71 -7.82 -2.16
C LEU A 68 -40.33 -7.01 -3.31
N LEU A 69 -41.22 -6.05 -3.02
CA LEU A 69 -41.89 -5.27 -4.05
C LEU A 69 -41.00 -4.23 -4.68
N THR A 70 -40.29 -3.46 -3.88
CA THR A 70 -39.35 -2.42 -4.33
C THR A 70 -38.18 -3.00 -5.13
N VAL A 71 -37.61 -4.13 -4.67
CA VAL A 71 -36.54 -4.82 -5.41
C VAL A 71 -37.05 -5.39 -6.74
N THR A 72 -38.24 -5.97 -6.78
CA THR A 72 -38.85 -6.45 -8.04
C THR A 72 -39.09 -5.31 -9.02
N GLN A 73 -39.58 -4.16 -8.55
CA GLN A 73 -39.81 -2.96 -9.36
C GLN A 73 -38.46 -2.42 -9.88
N GLU A 74 -37.44 -2.37 -9.04
CA GLU A 74 -36.11 -1.89 -9.43
C GLU A 74 -35.46 -2.81 -10.46
N LEU A 75 -35.57 -4.13 -10.30
CA LEU A 75 -35.15 -5.11 -11.31
C LEU A 75 -35.83 -4.91 -12.65
N GLN A 76 -37.15 -4.57 -12.65
CA GLN A 76 -37.87 -4.25 -13.85
C GLN A 76 -37.39 -2.95 -14.50
N ARG A 77 -37.13 -1.91 -13.70
CA ARG A 77 -36.57 -0.63 -14.14
C ARG A 77 -35.19 -0.82 -14.78
N MET A 78 -34.33 -1.69 -14.18
CA MET A 78 -33.00 -2.05 -14.69
C MET A 78 -33.04 -3.01 -15.87
N ARG A 79 -34.21 -3.53 -16.28
CA ARG A 79 -34.39 -4.58 -17.30
C ARG A 79 -33.64 -5.87 -16.98
N LYS A 80 -33.49 -6.18 -15.70
CA LYS A 80 -32.77 -7.38 -15.21
C LYS A 80 -33.70 -8.42 -14.59
N LEU A 81 -35.04 -8.20 -14.59
CA LEU A 81 -35.99 -9.09 -13.93
C LEU A 81 -35.94 -10.53 -14.46
N ASP A 82 -35.89 -10.70 -15.78
CA ASP A 82 -35.78 -12.02 -16.41
C ASP A 82 -34.47 -12.70 -16.09
N MET A 83 -33.36 -11.96 -16.04
CA MET A 83 -32.05 -12.49 -15.64
C MET A 83 -32.05 -12.89 -14.16
N ALA A 84 -32.81 -12.19 -13.31
CA ALA A 84 -32.98 -12.53 -11.91
C ALA A 84 -33.89 -13.78 -11.68
N GLY A 85 -34.44 -14.38 -12.73
CA GLY A 85 -35.34 -15.53 -12.63
C GLY A 85 -36.80 -15.18 -12.43
N GLY A 86 -37.19 -13.92 -12.65
CA GLY A 86 -38.55 -13.42 -12.55
C GLY A 86 -39.03 -13.16 -11.11
N PRO A 87 -40.26 -12.62 -10.95
CA PRO A 87 -40.81 -12.26 -9.63
C PRO A 87 -40.93 -13.46 -8.69
N PHE A 88 -41.20 -14.64 -9.25
CA PHE A 88 -41.33 -15.88 -8.47
C PHE A 88 -40.01 -16.27 -7.79
N PHE A 89 -38.89 -16.17 -8.49
CA PHE A 89 -37.61 -16.45 -7.90
C PHE A 89 -37.24 -15.46 -6.78
N VAL A 90 -37.50 -14.17 -6.97
CA VAL A 90 -37.26 -13.16 -5.93
C VAL A 90 -38.09 -13.46 -4.68
N SER A 91 -39.37 -13.89 -4.85
CA SER A 91 -40.21 -14.30 -3.72
C SER A 91 -39.71 -15.57 -3.02
N GLN A 92 -39.12 -16.51 -3.75
CA GLN A 92 -38.55 -17.72 -3.13
C GLN A 92 -37.36 -17.42 -2.20
N LEU A 93 -36.63 -16.35 -2.46
CA LEU A 93 -35.49 -15.97 -1.61
C LEU A 93 -35.92 -15.67 -0.18
N THR A 94 -37.10 -15.04 0.02
CA THR A 94 -37.64 -14.75 1.37
C THR A 94 -37.98 -15.99 2.17
N ASN A 95 -38.31 -17.11 1.51
CA ASN A 95 -38.65 -18.37 2.16
C ASN A 95 -37.41 -19.18 2.63
N LYS A 96 -36.20 -18.79 2.22
CA LYS A 96 -34.96 -19.48 2.57
C LYS A 96 -34.23 -18.88 3.75
N VAL A 97 -34.78 -17.87 4.38
CA VAL A 97 -34.18 -17.22 5.55
C VAL A 97 -34.43 -18.09 6.78
N ALA A 98 -33.41 -18.85 7.21
CA ALA A 98 -33.50 -19.61 8.45
C ALA A 98 -33.24 -18.74 9.69
N SER A 99 -32.42 -17.70 9.60
CA SER A 99 -32.10 -16.70 10.63
C SER A 99 -31.21 -15.60 10.04
N SER A 100 -31.52 -14.34 10.33
CA SER A 100 -30.68 -13.17 10.02
C SER A 100 -29.44 -13.06 10.92
N ALA A 101 -29.44 -13.75 12.06
CA ALA A 101 -28.39 -13.68 13.07
C ALA A 101 -26.97 -14.02 12.55
N ASN A 102 -26.86 -14.76 11.45
CA ASN A 102 -25.60 -15.20 10.89
C ASN A 102 -25.26 -14.57 9.53
N VAL A 103 -25.97 -13.51 9.13
CA VAL A 103 -25.81 -12.92 7.79
C VAL A 103 -24.39 -12.40 7.54
N GLU A 104 -23.73 -11.85 8.54
CA GLU A 104 -22.34 -11.40 8.43
C GLU A 104 -21.39 -12.57 8.15
N TYR A 105 -21.55 -13.67 8.86
CA TYR A 105 -20.75 -14.88 8.64
C TYR A 105 -20.95 -15.44 7.22
N HIS A 106 -22.19 -15.47 6.75
CA HIS A 106 -22.52 -15.89 5.39
C HIS A 106 -21.90 -14.96 4.34
N ALA A 107 -21.97 -13.64 4.56
CA ALA A 107 -21.37 -12.64 3.68
C ALA A 107 -19.85 -12.80 3.57
N ARG A 108 -19.19 -13.10 4.68
CA ARG A 108 -17.74 -13.38 4.68
C ARG A 108 -17.37 -14.65 3.90
N ILE A 109 -18.20 -15.70 3.93
CA ILE A 109 -18.02 -16.91 3.10
C ILE A 109 -18.13 -16.56 1.61
N VAL A 110 -19.16 -15.81 1.21
CA VAL A 110 -19.33 -15.38 -0.19
C VAL A 110 -18.16 -14.48 -0.63
N GLN A 111 -17.71 -13.56 0.23
CA GLN A 111 -16.53 -12.72 -0.02
C GLN A 111 -15.26 -13.55 -0.23
N GLN A 112 -15.03 -14.57 0.60
CA GLN A 112 -13.88 -15.48 0.45
C GLN A 112 -13.95 -16.26 -0.87
N CYS A 113 -15.12 -16.77 -1.26
CA CYS A 113 -15.28 -17.44 -2.54
C CYS A 113 -15.00 -16.50 -3.72
N TRP A 114 -15.50 -15.27 -3.65
CA TRP A 114 -15.20 -14.24 -4.64
C TRP A 114 -13.70 -13.92 -4.71
N ALA A 115 -13.05 -13.72 -3.57
CA ALA A 115 -11.61 -13.43 -3.52
C ALA A 115 -10.77 -14.55 -4.15
N LYS A 116 -11.14 -15.81 -3.90
CA LYS A 116 -10.49 -16.97 -4.55
C LYS A 116 -10.69 -16.95 -6.06
N ARG A 117 -11.89 -16.62 -6.57
CA ARG A 117 -12.14 -16.44 -8.01
C ARG A 117 -11.30 -15.33 -8.61
N GLU A 118 -11.16 -14.20 -7.91
CA GLU A 118 -10.31 -13.10 -8.37
C GLU A 118 -8.83 -13.50 -8.42
N LEU A 119 -8.34 -14.24 -7.42
CA LEU A 119 -6.96 -14.79 -7.46
C LEU A 119 -6.74 -15.72 -8.63
N ILE A 120 -7.69 -16.61 -8.93
CA ILE A 120 -7.62 -17.49 -10.10
C ILE A 120 -7.59 -16.66 -11.39
N ARG A 121 -8.40 -15.61 -11.48
CA ARG A 121 -8.45 -14.72 -12.65
C ARG A 121 -7.16 -13.91 -12.82
N ILE A 122 -6.57 -13.46 -11.72
CA ILE A 122 -5.26 -12.77 -11.75
C ILE A 122 -4.18 -13.73 -12.23
N GLY A 123 -4.13 -14.96 -11.68
CA GLY A 123 -3.18 -15.99 -12.08
C GLY A 123 -3.30 -16.36 -13.56
N ALA A 124 -4.52 -16.55 -14.08
CA ALA A 124 -4.74 -16.83 -15.50
C ALA A 124 -4.22 -15.68 -16.39
N ARG A 125 -4.51 -14.42 -16.04
CA ARG A 125 -4.00 -13.26 -16.80
C ARG A 125 -2.48 -13.15 -16.78
N VAL A 126 -1.86 -13.43 -15.63
CA VAL A 126 -0.39 -13.41 -15.50
C VAL A 126 0.21 -14.53 -16.37
N THR A 127 -0.42 -15.72 -16.38
CA THR A 127 0.02 -16.85 -17.22
C THR A 127 -0.10 -16.51 -18.70
N ASP A 128 -1.26 -16.01 -19.14
CA ASP A 128 -1.49 -15.66 -20.55
C ASP A 128 -0.49 -14.61 -21.06
N ARG A 129 -0.29 -13.53 -20.28
CA ARG A 129 0.66 -12.48 -20.62
C ARG A 129 2.12 -12.97 -20.54
N GLY A 130 2.43 -13.92 -19.65
CA GLY A 130 3.77 -14.50 -19.53
C GLY A 130 4.20 -15.32 -20.74
N TYR A 131 3.25 -15.81 -21.56
CA TYR A 131 3.54 -16.46 -22.84
C TYR A 131 3.69 -15.48 -24.02
N ASP A 132 3.34 -14.20 -23.83
CA ASP A 132 3.51 -13.18 -24.87
C ASP A 132 4.95 -12.64 -24.87
N ALA A 133 5.70 -13.00 -25.90
CA ALA A 133 7.11 -12.59 -26.04
C ALA A 133 7.29 -11.08 -26.26
N SER A 134 6.22 -10.34 -26.56
CA SER A 134 6.25 -8.86 -26.73
C SER A 134 6.04 -8.10 -25.43
N GLU A 135 5.63 -8.78 -24.35
CA GLU A 135 5.32 -8.18 -23.05
C GLU A 135 6.61 -7.87 -22.27
N ASP A 136 6.69 -6.66 -21.72
CA ASP A 136 7.77 -6.31 -20.79
C ASP A 136 7.58 -6.99 -19.43
N ILE A 137 8.61 -7.69 -18.95
CA ILE A 137 8.54 -8.45 -17.70
C ILE A 137 8.25 -7.55 -16.49
N PHE A 138 8.75 -6.31 -16.48
CA PHE A 138 8.53 -5.40 -15.36
C PHE A 138 7.10 -4.88 -15.36
N GLU A 139 6.51 -4.59 -16.55
CA GLU A 139 5.10 -4.21 -16.67
C GLU A 139 4.17 -5.36 -16.26
N LEU A 140 4.53 -6.60 -16.57
CA LEU A 140 3.78 -7.77 -16.15
C LEU A 140 3.79 -7.95 -14.63
N ILE A 141 4.96 -7.81 -14.00
CA ILE A 141 5.12 -7.90 -12.55
C ILE A 141 4.33 -6.77 -11.85
N ASP A 142 4.46 -5.55 -12.32
CA ASP A 142 3.74 -4.38 -11.77
C ASP A 142 2.22 -4.54 -11.90
N GLY A 143 1.76 -5.04 -13.03
CA GLY A 143 0.35 -5.32 -13.26
C GLY A 143 -0.20 -6.39 -12.31
N ALA A 144 0.58 -7.45 -12.05
CA ALA A 144 0.22 -8.51 -11.11
C ALA A 144 0.19 -7.99 -9.66
N ASP A 145 1.22 -7.25 -9.22
CA ASP A 145 1.29 -6.69 -7.87
C ASP A 145 0.14 -5.71 -7.61
N ASN A 146 -0.16 -4.83 -8.56
CA ASN A 146 -1.29 -3.90 -8.47
C ASN A 146 -2.64 -4.62 -8.37
N ALA A 147 -2.84 -5.70 -9.15
CA ALA A 147 -4.09 -6.47 -9.10
C ALA A 147 -4.27 -7.20 -7.76
N LEU A 148 -3.20 -7.82 -7.23
CA LEU A 148 -3.19 -8.45 -5.91
C LEU A 148 -3.45 -7.45 -4.80
N GLN A 149 -2.89 -6.26 -4.92
CA GLN A 149 -3.05 -5.19 -3.97
C GLN A 149 -4.50 -4.67 -3.93
N GLN A 150 -5.11 -4.42 -5.10
CA GLN A 150 -6.52 -4.03 -5.19
C GLN A 150 -7.43 -5.07 -4.54
N LEU A 151 -7.14 -6.36 -4.72
CA LEU A 151 -7.89 -7.42 -4.06
C LEU A 151 -7.73 -7.36 -2.54
N THR A 152 -6.51 -7.16 -2.05
CA THR A 152 -6.22 -7.04 -0.62
C THR A 152 -6.91 -5.83 0.00
N ASP A 153 -6.96 -4.70 -0.72
CA ASP A 153 -7.65 -3.49 -0.25
C ASP A 153 -9.15 -3.69 -0.08
N VAL A 154 -9.78 -4.42 -1.02
CA VAL A 154 -11.21 -4.75 -0.93
C VAL A 154 -11.49 -5.70 0.23
N LEU A 155 -10.60 -6.67 0.49
CA LEU A 155 -10.73 -7.60 1.62
C LEU A 155 -10.40 -6.97 2.96
N GLY A 156 -9.46 -6.04 2.97
CA GLY A 156 -8.95 -5.35 4.16
C GLY A 156 -9.63 -4.02 4.46
N SER A 157 -10.80 -3.72 3.84
CA SER A 157 -11.58 -2.55 4.23
C SER A 157 -11.90 -2.66 5.72
N ARG A 158 -11.14 -1.92 6.53
CA ARG A 158 -11.35 -1.87 7.98
C ARG A 158 -12.77 -1.39 8.20
N SER A 159 -13.56 -2.18 8.89
CA SER A 159 -14.84 -1.74 9.41
C SER A 159 -14.64 -0.42 10.16
N ALA A 160 -15.55 0.50 10.04
CA ALA A 160 -15.55 1.70 10.87
C ALA A 160 -15.47 1.26 12.34
N VAL A 161 -14.54 1.81 13.08
CA VAL A 161 -14.41 1.55 14.52
C VAL A 161 -15.13 2.67 15.28
N THR A 162 -15.81 2.31 16.35
CA THR A 162 -16.48 3.29 17.23
C THR A 162 -15.44 4.05 18.05
N MET A 163 -15.75 5.27 18.47
CA MET A 163 -14.89 6.03 19.38
C MET A 163 -14.64 5.29 20.71
N THR A 164 -15.58 4.46 21.15
CA THR A 164 -15.40 3.61 22.34
C THR A 164 -14.25 2.64 22.13
N GLN A 165 -14.24 1.90 21.00
CA GLN A 165 -13.14 0.99 20.66
C GLN A 165 -11.80 1.71 20.52
N VAL A 166 -11.80 2.90 19.88
CA VAL A 166 -10.58 3.72 19.76
C VAL A 166 -10.07 4.17 21.13
N ALA A 167 -10.97 4.55 22.05
CA ALA A 167 -10.62 4.96 23.39
C ALA A 167 -10.08 3.79 24.23
N GLU A 168 -10.66 2.62 24.13
CA GLU A 168 -10.19 1.40 24.79
C GLU A 168 -8.80 1.00 24.30
N GLU A 169 -8.59 0.95 22.96
CA GLU A 169 -7.26 0.69 22.38
C GLU A 169 -6.23 1.75 22.80
N PHE A 170 -6.63 3.02 22.92
CA PHE A 170 -5.75 4.08 23.39
C PHE A 170 -5.35 3.86 24.85
N MET A 171 -6.29 3.54 25.75
CA MET A 171 -5.99 3.25 27.16
C MET A 171 -5.02 2.08 27.29
N GLU A 172 -5.26 0.99 26.54
CA GLU A 172 -4.31 -0.13 26.49
C GLU A 172 -2.93 0.29 25.96
N SER A 173 -2.89 1.23 25.02
CA SER A 173 -1.63 1.71 24.44
C SER A 173 -0.78 2.51 25.43
N LEU A 174 -1.41 3.15 26.43
CA LEU A 174 -0.70 3.89 27.49
C LEU A 174 0.01 2.96 28.47
N GLU A 175 -0.43 1.72 28.60
CA GLU A 175 0.19 0.70 29.44
C GLU A 175 1.34 -0.03 28.73
N ARG A 176 1.51 0.17 27.43
CA ARG A 176 2.58 -0.43 26.62
C ARG A 176 3.77 0.49 26.55
N ASP A 177 4.96 -0.08 26.42
CA ASP A 177 6.15 0.70 26.10
C ASP A 177 5.95 1.52 24.83
N PRO A 178 6.37 2.80 24.80
CA PRO A 178 6.21 3.64 23.63
C PRO A 178 6.91 3.00 22.41
N LYS A 179 6.21 2.99 21.28
CA LYS A 179 6.79 2.46 20.04
C LYS A 179 8.11 3.19 19.74
N PRO A 180 9.19 2.47 19.44
CA PRO A 180 10.46 3.10 19.13
C PRO A 180 10.32 4.02 17.92
N ARG A 181 10.81 5.26 18.06
CA ARG A 181 10.90 6.22 16.97
C ARG A 181 12.28 6.17 16.35
N HIS A 182 12.35 6.43 15.07
CA HIS A 182 13.62 6.49 14.37
C HIS A 182 14.20 7.90 14.44
N SER A 183 15.30 8.07 15.16
CA SER A 183 15.97 9.38 15.27
C SER A 183 16.35 9.93 13.91
N THR A 184 16.10 11.21 13.69
CA THR A 184 16.57 11.94 12.50
C THR A 184 18.07 12.19 12.54
N GLY A 185 18.71 11.99 13.70
CA GLY A 185 20.10 12.35 13.94
C GLY A 185 20.32 13.86 14.18
N LEU A 186 19.26 14.67 14.15
CA LEU A 186 19.29 16.09 14.45
C LEU A 186 18.45 16.36 15.71
N GLN A 187 19.12 16.56 16.85
CA GLN A 187 18.46 16.69 18.16
C GLN A 187 17.32 17.70 18.18
N ALA A 188 17.50 18.86 17.53
CA ALA A 188 16.48 19.89 17.47
C ALA A 188 15.23 19.42 16.72
N LEU A 189 15.40 18.66 15.64
CA LEU A 189 14.32 18.11 14.84
C LEU A 189 13.64 16.96 15.60
N ASP A 190 14.42 16.07 16.21
CA ASP A 190 13.88 14.97 17.02
C ASP A 190 13.01 15.49 18.17
N LYS A 191 13.43 16.59 18.83
CA LYS A 191 12.63 17.23 19.87
C LYS A 191 11.28 17.72 19.33
N GLN A 192 11.26 18.33 18.15
CA GLN A 192 10.02 18.81 17.52
C GLN A 192 9.11 17.66 17.06
N LEU A 193 9.69 16.55 16.63
CA LEU A 193 8.97 15.33 16.21
C LEU A 193 8.62 14.39 17.38
N GLY A 194 8.92 14.78 18.62
CA GLY A 194 8.65 13.95 19.81
C GLY A 194 9.52 12.68 19.87
N GLY A 195 10.75 12.73 19.35
CA GLY A 195 11.74 11.64 19.41
C GLY A 195 12.19 11.09 18.06
N GLY A 196 11.74 11.66 16.95
CA GLY A 196 12.11 11.26 15.58
C GLY A 196 10.93 10.83 14.72
N TRP A 197 11.23 10.14 13.62
CA TRP A 197 10.24 9.65 12.67
C TRP A 197 9.39 8.53 13.28
N THR A 198 8.09 8.54 12.97
CA THR A 198 7.16 7.48 13.40
C THR A 198 7.09 6.38 12.33
N ASN A 199 6.98 5.13 12.76
CA ASN A 199 6.79 4.00 11.84
C ASN A 199 5.50 4.16 11.04
N GLY A 200 5.55 3.75 9.76
CA GLY A 200 4.42 3.85 8.85
C GLY A 200 4.16 5.25 8.31
N GLU A 201 4.96 6.27 8.66
CA GLU A 201 4.81 7.64 8.17
C GLU A 201 5.64 7.93 6.92
N LEU A 202 5.10 8.82 6.07
CA LEU A 202 5.81 9.46 4.98
C LEU A 202 6.17 10.88 5.39
N ALA A 203 7.47 11.20 5.43
CA ALA A 203 7.97 12.55 5.63
C ALA A 203 8.53 13.11 4.31
N ILE A 204 8.22 14.37 4.01
CA ILE A 204 8.72 15.06 2.82
C ILE A 204 9.63 16.19 3.24
N LEU A 205 10.91 16.10 2.86
CA LEU A 205 11.88 17.16 3.05
C LEU A 205 11.95 18.00 1.76
N ALA A 206 11.24 19.12 1.73
CA ALA A 206 11.17 19.97 0.57
C ALA A 206 12.06 21.22 0.70
N GLY A 207 12.59 21.69 -0.43
CA GLY A 207 13.39 22.92 -0.47
C GLY A 207 13.77 23.31 -1.89
N ARG A 208 14.15 24.58 -2.07
CA ARG A 208 14.62 25.10 -3.37
C ARG A 208 15.96 24.48 -3.77
N PRO A 209 16.33 24.50 -5.06
CA PRO A 209 17.68 24.10 -5.52
C PRO A 209 18.79 24.81 -4.72
N GLY A 210 19.88 24.10 -4.42
CA GLY A 210 21.03 24.66 -3.73
C GLY A 210 20.88 24.85 -2.21
N MET A 211 19.73 24.61 -1.60
CA MET A 211 19.50 24.77 -0.16
C MET A 211 20.09 23.66 0.71
N GLY A 212 20.77 22.68 0.13
CA GLY A 212 21.47 21.64 0.89
C GLY A 212 20.61 20.44 1.31
N LYS A 213 19.45 20.18 0.65
CA LYS A 213 18.57 19.03 0.96
C LYS A 213 19.31 17.69 1.04
N THR A 214 20.05 17.35 0.00
CA THR A 214 20.84 16.10 -0.05
C THR A 214 21.89 16.05 1.07
N SER A 215 22.55 17.17 1.39
CA SER A 215 23.51 17.21 2.48
C SER A 215 22.85 17.02 3.84
N ALA A 216 21.70 17.66 4.08
CA ALA A 216 20.91 17.45 5.30
C ALA A 216 20.45 15.99 5.43
N ALA A 217 19.94 15.41 4.34
CA ALA A 217 19.50 14.02 4.29
C ALA A 217 20.65 13.04 4.59
N LEU A 218 21.81 13.20 3.97
CA LEU A 218 22.97 12.36 4.24
C LEU A 218 23.50 12.54 5.67
N SER A 219 23.42 13.75 6.24
CA SER A 219 23.74 13.98 7.65
C SER A 219 22.78 13.23 8.58
N MET A 220 21.49 13.19 8.26
CA MET A 220 20.51 12.40 8.99
C MET A 220 20.82 10.91 8.90
N VAL A 221 21.09 10.39 7.68
CA VAL A 221 21.48 8.98 7.47
C VAL A 221 22.74 8.63 8.27
N TYR A 222 23.76 9.47 8.18
CA TYR A 222 25.02 9.25 8.90
C TYR A 222 24.83 9.22 10.42
N SER A 223 24.15 10.22 10.95
CA SER A 223 23.96 10.36 12.40
C SER A 223 23.05 9.25 12.96
N SER A 224 21.99 8.90 12.24
CA SER A 224 21.09 7.80 12.59
C SER A 224 21.83 6.45 12.56
N ALA A 225 22.63 6.19 11.52
CA ALA A 225 23.44 4.99 11.41
C ALA A 225 24.51 4.89 12.51
N LYS A 226 25.15 6.02 12.86
CA LYS A 226 26.10 6.10 13.97
C LYS A 226 25.45 5.80 15.32
N ALA A 227 24.17 6.11 15.48
CA ALA A 227 23.38 5.74 16.66
C ALA A 227 22.92 4.27 16.64
N GLY A 228 23.28 3.48 15.59
CA GLY A 228 22.96 2.07 15.48
C GLY A 228 21.66 1.76 14.72
N HIS A 229 20.99 2.77 14.16
CA HIS A 229 19.77 2.58 13.37
C HIS A 229 20.09 2.24 11.92
N ALA A 230 19.69 1.05 11.46
CA ALA A 230 19.91 0.64 10.08
C ALA A 230 19.02 1.46 9.12
N THR A 231 19.66 2.11 8.13
CA THR A 231 18.98 3.02 7.21
C THR A 231 19.18 2.58 5.76
N GLY A 232 18.07 2.52 4.99
CA GLY A 232 18.08 2.34 3.54
C GLY A 232 18.15 3.70 2.83
N LEU A 233 19.07 3.85 1.88
CA LEU A 233 19.24 5.04 1.07
C LEU A 233 19.03 4.72 -0.41
N PHE A 234 18.04 5.36 -1.04
CA PHE A 234 17.89 5.40 -2.48
C PHE A 234 18.44 6.74 -2.98
N SER A 235 19.61 6.71 -3.61
CA SER A 235 20.32 7.89 -4.12
C SER A 235 20.22 7.92 -5.64
N MET A 236 19.12 8.48 -6.16
CA MET A 236 18.84 8.53 -7.59
C MET A 236 19.41 9.77 -8.28
N GLU A 237 19.59 10.87 -7.55
CA GLU A 237 20.14 12.12 -8.10
C GLU A 237 21.67 12.12 -8.16
N ILE A 238 22.33 11.55 -7.16
CA ILE A 238 23.78 11.52 -7.07
C ILE A 238 24.32 10.09 -7.03
N GLY A 239 25.37 9.85 -7.81
CA GLY A 239 26.00 8.54 -7.88
C GLY A 239 26.82 8.18 -6.63
N GLN A 240 27.23 6.90 -6.57
CA GLN A 240 27.92 6.28 -5.44
C GLN A 240 29.17 7.08 -4.99
N GLU A 241 30.01 7.50 -5.91
CA GLU A 241 31.26 8.22 -5.59
C GLU A 241 30.98 9.53 -4.83
N ARG A 242 30.06 10.36 -5.34
CA ARG A 242 29.68 11.62 -4.71
C ARG A 242 28.97 11.42 -3.37
N THR A 243 28.16 10.38 -3.24
CA THR A 243 27.51 10.02 -1.97
C THR A 243 28.57 9.65 -0.94
N ASN A 244 29.53 8.78 -1.30
CA ASN A 244 30.63 8.41 -0.42
C ASN A 244 31.47 9.61 0.00
N LEU A 245 31.82 10.48 -0.95
CA LEU A 245 32.58 11.69 -0.66
C LEU A 245 31.89 12.58 0.38
N ARG A 246 30.57 12.76 0.25
CA ARG A 246 29.75 13.53 1.21
C ARG A 246 29.68 12.85 2.56
N MET A 247 29.47 11.55 2.61
CA MET A 247 29.39 10.79 3.86
C MET A 247 30.71 10.82 4.62
N VAL A 248 31.85 10.67 3.92
CA VAL A 248 33.19 10.81 4.53
C VAL A 248 33.43 12.23 5.01
N SER A 249 33.05 13.26 4.22
CA SER A 249 33.12 14.66 4.62
C SER A 249 32.32 14.97 5.91
N ILE A 250 31.11 14.41 6.01
CA ILE A 250 30.26 14.53 7.21
C ILE A 250 30.96 13.88 8.43
N GLY A 251 31.53 12.70 8.23
CA GLY A 251 32.13 11.95 9.33
C GLY A 251 33.46 12.49 9.83
N THR A 252 34.31 13.03 8.91
CA THR A 252 35.65 13.52 9.22
C THR A 252 35.68 15.03 9.46
N GLY A 253 34.67 15.78 8.98
CA GLY A 253 34.70 17.24 8.96
C GLY A 253 35.60 17.84 7.84
N ILE A 254 36.27 17.01 7.04
CA ILE A 254 37.14 17.46 5.96
C ILE A 254 36.27 17.94 4.78
N PRO A 255 36.55 19.16 4.24
CA PRO A 255 35.78 19.66 3.11
C PRO A 255 35.90 18.72 1.87
N MET A 256 34.78 18.55 1.16
CA MET A 256 34.72 17.72 -0.06
C MET A 256 35.80 18.13 -1.09
N ALA A 257 36.10 19.44 -1.22
CA ALA A 257 37.11 19.94 -2.12
C ALA A 257 38.54 19.43 -1.76
N VAL A 258 38.79 19.14 -0.49
CA VAL A 258 40.06 18.55 -0.03
C VAL A 258 40.05 17.05 -0.31
N LEU A 259 38.96 16.35 0.06
CA LEU A 259 38.80 14.91 -0.20
C LEU A 259 38.93 14.57 -1.70
N SER A 260 38.39 15.42 -2.57
CA SER A 260 38.46 15.25 -4.02
C SER A 260 39.90 15.31 -4.61
N ARG A 261 40.89 15.82 -3.85
CA ARG A 261 42.29 15.89 -4.30
C ARG A 261 43.00 14.52 -4.28
N GLY A 262 42.42 13.53 -3.61
CA GLY A 262 43.01 12.20 -3.51
C GLY A 262 44.44 12.23 -2.98
N LYS A 263 45.42 11.84 -3.80
CA LYS A 263 46.87 11.87 -3.44
C LYS A 263 47.44 13.25 -3.10
N GLY A 264 46.71 14.34 -3.42
CA GLY A 264 47.08 15.71 -3.08
C GLY A 264 46.58 16.19 -1.70
N MET A 265 46.04 15.29 -0.88
CA MET A 265 45.63 15.60 0.50
C MET A 265 46.86 15.69 1.43
N SER A 266 46.74 16.42 2.53
CA SER A 266 47.77 16.45 3.57
C SER A 266 47.89 15.08 4.28
N ALA A 267 49.02 14.82 4.91
CA ALA A 267 49.24 13.60 5.68
C ALA A 267 48.22 13.48 6.86
N ASP A 268 47.87 14.60 7.48
CA ASP A 268 46.92 14.64 8.58
C ASP A 268 45.47 14.34 8.09
N ASP A 269 45.08 14.90 6.95
CA ASP A 269 43.77 14.59 6.34
C ASP A 269 43.68 13.10 5.95
N LEU A 270 44.73 12.56 5.34
CA LEU A 270 44.81 11.13 4.99
C LEU A 270 44.68 10.25 6.23
N LYS A 271 45.39 10.60 7.31
CA LYS A 271 45.30 9.90 8.59
C LYS A 271 43.88 9.93 9.14
N ALA A 272 43.23 11.11 9.16
CA ALA A 272 41.86 11.25 9.63
C ALA A 272 40.86 10.43 8.80
N VAL A 273 41.05 10.35 7.48
CA VAL A 273 40.23 9.49 6.61
C VAL A 273 40.42 8.01 6.93
N HIS A 274 41.66 7.57 7.16
CA HIS A 274 41.99 6.19 7.52
C HIS A 274 41.40 5.80 8.88
N GLU A 275 41.51 6.66 9.88
CA GLU A 275 40.91 6.44 11.19
C GLU A 275 39.38 6.35 11.09
N HIS A 276 38.77 7.24 10.30
CA HIS A 276 37.32 7.23 10.06
C HIS A 276 36.85 5.99 9.29
N HIS A 277 37.69 5.41 8.42
CA HIS A 277 37.31 4.25 7.61
C HIS A 277 36.84 3.07 8.47
N GLY A 278 37.44 2.82 9.61
CA GLY A 278 37.06 1.77 10.55
C GLY A 278 35.66 1.98 11.18
N VAL A 279 35.22 3.23 11.30
CA VAL A 279 33.85 3.58 11.74
C VAL A 279 32.89 3.49 10.56
N TYR A 280 33.26 4.07 9.43
CA TYR A 280 32.44 4.18 8.24
C TYR A 280 31.98 2.83 7.69
N THR A 281 32.87 1.85 7.64
CA THR A 281 32.58 0.49 7.14
C THR A 281 31.61 -0.30 8.03
N LYS A 282 31.41 0.14 9.28
CA LYS A 282 30.51 -0.49 10.24
C LYS A 282 29.13 0.19 10.30
N LEU A 283 28.95 1.30 9.59
CA LEU A 283 27.65 1.98 9.57
C LEU A 283 26.61 1.08 8.92
N PRO A 284 25.45 0.83 9.58
CA PRO A 284 24.39 0.00 9.04
C PRO A 284 23.57 0.79 7.99
N VAL A 285 24.21 1.17 6.89
CA VAL A 285 23.58 1.88 5.75
C VAL A 285 23.59 0.97 4.53
N VAL A 286 22.42 0.80 3.93
CA VAL A 286 22.25 0.04 2.68
C VAL A 286 21.81 0.99 1.58
N CYS A 287 22.62 1.09 0.51
CA CYS A 287 22.40 2.04 -0.57
C CYS A 287 21.95 1.37 -1.86
N ASN A 288 21.02 2.02 -2.56
CA ASN A 288 20.68 1.75 -3.96
C ASN A 288 20.99 3.02 -4.78
N PHE A 289 21.76 2.87 -5.87
CA PHE A 289 22.23 3.97 -6.72
C PHE A 289 21.61 3.95 -8.13
N SER A 290 20.46 3.31 -8.30
CA SER A 290 19.73 3.35 -9.57
C SER A 290 19.27 4.77 -9.88
N SER A 291 19.44 5.21 -11.13
CA SER A 291 19.14 6.58 -11.56
C SER A 291 17.65 6.91 -11.66
N ALA A 292 16.82 5.90 -11.79
CA ALA A 292 15.34 6.01 -11.77
C ALA A 292 14.75 4.66 -11.36
N LEU A 293 13.68 4.69 -10.60
CA LEU A 293 12.99 3.49 -10.11
C LEU A 293 11.48 3.72 -10.16
N THR A 294 10.73 2.67 -10.47
CA THR A 294 9.28 2.60 -10.25
C THR A 294 8.96 2.41 -8.78
N LEU A 295 7.72 2.70 -8.38
CA LEU A 295 7.23 2.43 -7.02
C LEU A 295 7.33 0.95 -6.63
N SER A 296 7.16 0.05 -7.60
CA SER A 296 7.25 -1.40 -7.41
C SER A 296 8.68 -1.83 -7.10
N GLU A 297 9.66 -1.32 -7.86
CA GLU A 297 11.07 -1.59 -7.62
C GLU A 297 11.51 -1.04 -6.25
N ILE A 298 11.09 0.19 -5.90
CA ILE A 298 11.36 0.77 -4.57
C ILE A 298 10.76 -0.11 -3.47
N ARG A 299 9.52 -0.58 -3.63
CA ARG A 299 8.85 -1.47 -2.66
C ARG A 299 9.59 -2.79 -2.50
N SER A 300 9.94 -3.43 -3.61
CA SER A 300 10.66 -4.70 -3.62
C SER A 300 12.02 -4.59 -2.93
N GLU A 301 12.79 -3.57 -3.29
CA GLU A 301 14.10 -3.30 -2.73
C GLU A 301 14.02 -2.92 -1.24
N ALA A 302 13.05 -2.09 -0.86
CA ALA A 302 12.80 -1.72 0.53
C ALA A 302 12.46 -2.94 1.40
N ARG A 303 11.63 -3.87 0.89
CA ARG A 303 11.35 -5.16 1.54
C ARG A 303 12.63 -5.99 1.70
N ARG A 304 13.48 -6.03 0.68
CA ARG A 304 14.76 -6.75 0.71
C ARG A 304 15.70 -6.14 1.77
N MET A 305 15.84 -4.81 1.78
CA MET A 305 16.64 -4.09 2.77
C MET A 305 16.14 -4.36 4.20
N LYS A 306 14.83 -4.31 4.44
CA LYS A 306 14.24 -4.61 5.75
C LYS A 306 14.49 -6.06 6.18
N ARG A 307 14.33 -7.04 5.28
CA ARG A 307 14.53 -8.46 5.61
C ARG A 307 15.99 -8.81 5.86
N ALA A 308 16.86 -8.43 4.92
CA ALA A 308 18.27 -8.85 4.92
C ALA A 308 19.12 -8.03 5.87
N HIS A 309 18.87 -6.72 5.96
CA HIS A 309 19.72 -5.77 6.68
C HIS A 309 19.04 -5.11 7.87
N LYS A 310 17.80 -5.53 8.21
CA LYS A 310 17.03 -5.00 9.34
C LYS A 310 16.85 -3.47 9.30
N VAL A 311 16.73 -2.91 8.10
CA VAL A 311 16.54 -1.47 7.89
C VAL A 311 15.27 -1.01 8.62
N THR A 312 15.40 0.07 9.39
CA THR A 312 14.34 0.67 10.23
C THR A 312 13.83 2.00 9.70
N ALA A 313 14.47 2.60 8.70
CA ALA A 313 13.99 3.77 7.98
C ALA A 313 14.51 3.76 6.54
N ILE A 314 13.77 4.41 5.64
CA ILE A 314 14.17 4.58 4.25
C ILE A 314 14.22 6.07 3.91
N LEU A 315 15.30 6.47 3.23
CA LEU A 315 15.46 7.80 2.69
C LEU A 315 15.61 7.74 1.17
N ILE A 316 14.90 8.62 0.45
CA ILE A 316 14.85 8.66 -1.02
C ILE A 316 15.24 10.04 -1.52
N ASP A 317 16.34 10.13 -2.26
CA ASP A 317 16.83 11.36 -2.91
C ASP A 317 16.79 11.20 -4.43
N GLN A 318 15.75 11.69 -5.14
CA GLN A 318 14.63 12.53 -4.74
C GLN A 318 13.34 12.07 -5.47
N LEU A 319 12.18 12.59 -5.04
CA LEU A 319 10.86 12.24 -5.57
C LEU A 319 10.74 12.38 -7.10
N GLY A 320 11.36 13.41 -7.69
CA GLY A 320 11.30 13.68 -9.11
C GLY A 320 11.96 12.63 -10.03
N TRP A 321 12.74 11.71 -9.49
CA TRP A 321 13.37 10.61 -10.22
C TRP A 321 12.62 9.29 -10.10
N ILE A 322 11.50 9.29 -9.35
CA ILE A 322 10.63 8.13 -9.29
C ILE A 322 9.73 8.12 -10.52
N LEU A 323 9.76 7.02 -11.26
CA LEU A 323 8.93 6.86 -12.45
C LEU A 323 7.46 6.70 -12.05
N PRO A 324 6.57 7.57 -12.58
CA PRO A 324 5.14 7.48 -12.26
C PRO A 324 4.50 6.30 -13.00
N PRO A 325 3.41 5.75 -12.48
CA PRO A 325 2.60 4.78 -13.21
C PRO A 325 2.05 5.37 -14.51
N HIS A 326 1.94 4.55 -15.56
CA HIS A 326 1.43 4.99 -16.85
C HIS A 326 -0.02 5.54 -16.78
N GLY A 327 -0.31 6.58 -17.55
CA GLY A 327 -1.66 7.12 -17.71
C GLY A 327 -2.23 7.90 -16.53
N VAL A 328 -1.42 8.26 -15.54
CA VAL A 328 -1.86 8.99 -14.36
C VAL A 328 -1.85 10.50 -14.59
N ARG A 329 -2.98 11.18 -14.29
CA ARG A 329 -3.12 12.65 -14.42
C ARG A 329 -2.33 13.44 -13.38
N ASP A 330 -2.14 12.87 -12.20
CA ASP A 330 -1.39 13.46 -11.07
C ASP A 330 -0.23 12.54 -10.68
N PRO A 331 0.93 12.63 -11.34
CA PRO A 331 2.08 11.77 -11.06
C PRO A 331 2.62 11.92 -9.63
N VAL A 332 2.72 13.15 -9.14
CA VAL A 332 3.27 13.45 -7.79
C VAL A 332 2.36 12.87 -6.72
N GLY A 333 1.04 13.07 -6.85
CA GLY A 333 0.08 12.49 -5.93
C GLY A 333 0.06 10.96 -5.96
N ALA A 334 0.23 10.33 -7.13
CA ALA A 334 0.32 8.88 -7.24
C ALA A 334 1.58 8.35 -6.53
N ILE A 335 2.74 8.98 -6.76
CA ILE A 335 4.01 8.60 -6.13
C ILE A 335 3.93 8.77 -4.61
N THR A 336 3.42 9.91 -4.12
CA THR A 336 3.34 10.16 -2.66
C THR A 336 2.38 9.19 -1.96
N ARG A 337 1.23 8.87 -2.57
CA ARG A 337 0.33 7.82 -2.06
C ARG A 337 1.02 6.45 -2.04
N GLY A 338 1.77 6.12 -3.10
CA GLY A 338 2.54 4.87 -3.17
C GLY A 338 3.62 4.77 -2.10
N LEU A 339 4.39 5.84 -1.87
CA LEU A 339 5.41 5.90 -0.82
C LEU A 339 4.80 5.81 0.59
N LYS A 340 3.67 6.50 0.84
CA LYS A 340 2.93 6.36 2.10
C LYS A 340 2.49 4.92 2.35
N ARG A 341 2.03 4.24 1.29
CA ARG A 341 1.66 2.83 1.38
C ARG A 341 2.86 1.94 1.70
N ILE A 342 4.02 2.15 1.04
CA ILE A 342 5.27 1.44 1.35
C ILE A 342 5.64 1.61 2.82
N ALA A 343 5.56 2.84 3.35
CA ALA A 343 5.83 3.13 4.75
C ALA A 343 4.89 2.33 5.69
N SER A 344 3.57 2.35 5.40
CA SER A 344 2.56 1.64 6.19
C SER A 344 2.72 0.12 6.12
N ASP A 345 2.93 -0.46 4.92
CA ASP A 345 3.08 -1.91 4.70
C ASP A 345 4.35 -2.46 5.36
N LEU A 346 5.41 -1.67 5.34
CA LEU A 346 6.67 -2.04 5.95
C LEU A 346 6.79 -1.64 7.42
N ASP A 347 5.83 -0.90 7.96
CA ASP A 347 5.89 -0.34 9.32
C ASP A 347 7.25 0.29 9.65
N ILE A 348 7.72 1.18 8.75
CA ILE A 348 8.95 1.97 8.89
C ILE A 348 8.72 3.36 8.32
N PRO A 349 9.39 4.42 8.81
CA PRO A 349 9.33 5.73 8.20
C PRO A 349 9.99 5.73 6.83
N VAL A 350 9.35 6.44 5.89
CA VAL A 350 9.90 6.75 4.57
C VAL A 350 10.07 8.27 4.49
N VAL A 351 11.29 8.72 4.24
CA VAL A 351 11.63 10.14 4.06
C VAL A 351 11.98 10.38 2.60
N VAL A 352 11.29 11.28 1.92
CA VAL A 352 11.56 11.60 0.52
C VAL A 352 11.91 13.07 0.35
N LEU A 353 12.96 13.33 -0.44
CA LEU A 353 13.35 14.69 -0.80
C LEU A 353 12.55 15.18 -2.01
N HIS A 354 12.11 16.42 -1.95
CA HIS A 354 11.42 17.06 -3.06
C HIS A 354 11.97 18.46 -3.35
N GLN A 355 12.15 18.73 -4.64
CA GLN A 355 12.63 20.04 -5.09
C GLN A 355 11.46 20.94 -5.42
N LEU A 356 11.35 22.07 -4.74
CA LEU A 356 10.34 23.08 -5.04
C LEU A 356 10.70 23.84 -6.31
N SER A 357 9.71 24.04 -7.19
CA SER A 357 9.88 24.87 -8.39
C SER A 357 10.10 26.34 -8.02
N ARG A 358 10.72 27.11 -8.93
CA ARG A 358 10.90 28.56 -8.74
C ARG A 358 9.65 29.37 -9.11
N ALA A 359 8.65 28.73 -9.68
CA ALA A 359 7.41 29.36 -10.08
C ALA A 359 6.47 29.44 -8.89
N THR A 360 6.53 30.52 -8.19
CA THR A 360 5.44 31.28 -7.56
C THR A 360 6.06 32.50 -6.94
#